data_047695b6ae3770db8d6155f17fe09902
#
_entry.id   047695b6ae3770db8d6155f17fe09902
#
_cell.length_a   1.000
_cell.length_b   1.000
_cell.length_c   1.000
_cell.angle_alpha   90.00
_cell.angle_beta   90.00
_cell.angle_gamma   90.00
#
_symmetry.space_group_name_H-M   'P 1'
#
loop_
_entity.id
_entity.type
_entity.pdbx_description
1 polymer ?
#
loop_
_entity_poly.entity_id
_entity_poly.type
_entity_poly.pdbx_seq_one_letter_code
_entity_poly.pdbx_strand_id
1 'polypeptide(L)'
;LVDAGVSDKKELMSNPKFAELLKGFGVEPPLKISTTTDKETFAFAKSDEGFKALLNHDNEKVQSLVAARLGTKSTLEETRTQRFIDIARRGLLPVPVRYYAAHTGRWGGDDKINLQNLPSRGPNGKKLKSSIVAPEGYSLIDCDSSQIEARVLAWLAGQDDLTNAFAKGDDVYKHMASSIYNVPSDGVSKDQRFVGKTTILGAGYGMGAPKFQAQLQTFGFDMELDEARRIIDIYRSTNGAISQLWRDANNMVQYMARGDSVQFGKDGVLQVDARKNAIMLPSGLPMFYHGLAAEKSDRGYEYTYRTRKGPNRIYGGKVVENVCQAIARCIIGHQMILLAKKYKAVLTVHDSIITCVRDEELDEAQAYMEECMSQTPDWAEGLPITCESGTGKSYGECE
;
A
#
# COMPACT_ATOMS: atom_id res chain seq x y z
N LEU A 1 -15.25 -29.60 -1.16
CA LEU A 1 -16.47 -29.55 -0.34
C LEU A 1 -16.93 -30.97 0.02
N VAL A 2 -17.05 -31.85 -0.95
CA VAL A 2 -17.51 -33.24 -0.73
C VAL A 2 -16.56 -33.99 0.18
N ASP A 3 -15.26 -33.92 -0.05
CA ASP A 3 -14.22 -34.59 0.77
C ASP A 3 -14.13 -34.05 2.19
N ALA A 4 -14.54 -32.80 2.39
CA ALA A 4 -14.60 -32.17 3.70
C ALA A 4 -15.93 -32.37 4.44
N GLY A 5 -16.90 -33.10 3.83
CA GLY A 5 -18.22 -33.35 4.40
C GLY A 5 -19.11 -32.09 4.59
N VAL A 6 -18.83 -31.03 3.83
CA VAL A 6 -19.52 -29.73 3.92
C VAL A 6 -20.47 -29.55 2.74
N SER A 7 -21.73 -29.33 3.03
CA SER A 7 -22.79 -29.21 2.02
C SER A 7 -22.94 -27.79 1.44
N ASP A 8 -22.58 -26.76 2.20
CA ASP A 8 -22.72 -25.36 1.81
C ASP A 8 -21.40 -24.58 2.01
N LYS A 9 -20.93 -23.92 0.93
CA LYS A 9 -19.79 -22.97 0.95
C LYS A 9 -19.92 -21.89 2.04
N LYS A 10 -21.14 -21.51 2.41
CA LYS A 10 -21.41 -20.51 3.46
C LYS A 10 -21.01 -20.99 4.86
N GLU A 11 -20.99 -22.29 5.09
CA GLU A 11 -20.53 -22.84 6.38
C GLU A 11 -19.03 -22.67 6.55
N LEU A 12 -18.27 -22.87 5.47
CA LEU A 12 -16.83 -22.61 5.46
C LEU A 12 -16.47 -21.12 5.61
N MET A 13 -17.34 -20.22 5.16
CA MET A 13 -17.09 -18.78 5.19
C MET A 13 -17.36 -18.14 6.55
N SER A 14 -18.31 -18.68 7.31
CA SER A 14 -18.67 -18.18 8.65
C SER A 14 -17.68 -18.65 9.70
N ASN A 15 -17.05 -17.73 10.43
CA ASN A 15 -16.13 -18.10 11.52
C ASN A 15 -16.80 -18.97 12.61
N PRO A 16 -18.01 -18.63 13.13
CA PRO A 16 -18.67 -19.46 14.11
C PRO A 16 -19.00 -20.87 13.57
N LYS A 17 -19.59 -20.96 12.38
CA LYS A 17 -19.95 -22.28 11.80
C LYS A 17 -18.73 -23.12 11.50
N PHE A 18 -17.63 -22.51 11.03
CA PHE A 18 -16.39 -23.22 10.80
C PHE A 18 -15.74 -23.72 12.12
N ALA A 19 -15.85 -22.94 13.19
CA ALA A 19 -15.42 -23.36 14.52
C ALA A 19 -16.21 -24.60 14.99
N GLU A 20 -17.52 -24.64 14.77
CA GLU A 20 -18.37 -25.79 15.07
C GLU A 20 -17.97 -27.03 14.24
N LEU A 21 -17.65 -26.85 12.96
CA LEU A 21 -17.14 -27.93 12.11
C LEU A 21 -15.84 -28.51 12.66
N LEU A 22 -14.87 -27.67 13.07
CA LEU A 22 -13.63 -28.12 13.69
C LEU A 22 -13.90 -28.89 15.00
N LYS A 23 -14.77 -28.38 15.86
CA LYS A 23 -15.19 -29.06 17.09
C LYS A 23 -15.84 -30.43 16.84
N GLY A 24 -16.60 -30.53 15.75
CA GLY A 24 -17.19 -31.81 15.32
C GLY A 24 -16.14 -32.90 14.98
N PHE A 25 -14.91 -32.47 14.63
CA PHE A 25 -13.77 -33.37 14.46
C PHE A 25 -12.85 -33.48 15.70
N GLY A 26 -13.30 -32.94 16.84
CA GLY A 26 -12.53 -32.97 18.10
C GLY A 26 -11.38 -31.96 18.15
N VAL A 27 -11.38 -30.95 17.27
CA VAL A 27 -10.33 -29.91 17.20
C VAL A 27 -10.84 -28.62 17.83
N GLU A 28 -10.15 -28.14 18.87
CA GLU A 28 -10.43 -26.81 19.41
C GLU A 28 -10.01 -25.72 18.42
N PRO A 29 -10.93 -24.79 18.08
CA PRO A 29 -10.63 -23.72 17.13
C PRO A 29 -9.54 -22.80 17.67
N PRO A 30 -8.47 -22.49 16.90
CA PRO A 30 -7.44 -21.56 17.33
C PRO A 30 -8.01 -20.16 17.53
N LEU A 31 -7.61 -19.51 18.63
CA LEU A 31 -8.04 -18.17 19.02
C LEU A 31 -6.85 -17.21 19.01
N LYS A 32 -7.16 -15.93 18.88
CA LYS A 32 -6.19 -14.82 19.00
C LYS A 32 -6.88 -13.58 19.58
N ILE A 33 -6.08 -12.69 20.15
CA ILE A 33 -6.56 -11.37 20.54
C ILE A 33 -6.61 -10.47 19.30
N SER A 34 -7.76 -9.87 19.06
CA SER A 34 -7.95 -8.92 17.98
C SER A 34 -7.19 -7.62 18.30
N THR A 35 -6.27 -7.24 17.43
CA THR A 35 -5.51 -5.98 17.54
C THR A 35 -6.37 -4.72 17.42
N THR A 36 -7.62 -4.87 16.99
CA THR A 36 -8.56 -3.75 16.77
C THR A 36 -9.55 -3.58 17.92
N THR A 37 -9.91 -4.68 18.59
CA THR A 37 -10.99 -4.65 19.60
C THR A 37 -10.53 -5.16 20.97
N ASP A 38 -9.26 -5.61 21.08
CA ASP A 38 -8.68 -6.28 22.26
C ASP A 38 -9.53 -7.45 22.81
N LYS A 39 -10.42 -8.00 21.97
CA LYS A 39 -11.25 -9.15 22.30
C LYS A 39 -10.71 -10.41 21.65
N GLU A 40 -10.94 -11.52 22.30
CA GLU A 40 -10.67 -12.84 21.76
C GLU A 40 -11.51 -13.09 20.49
N THR A 41 -10.88 -13.62 19.45
CA THR A 41 -11.52 -13.94 18.17
C THR A 41 -10.87 -15.18 17.56
N PHE A 42 -11.58 -15.85 16.63
CA PHE A 42 -11.04 -16.99 15.93
C PHE A 42 -9.84 -16.63 15.05
N ALA A 43 -8.76 -17.36 15.20
CA ALA A 43 -7.53 -17.22 14.42
C ALA A 43 -7.61 -18.06 13.14
N PHE A 44 -8.47 -17.66 12.20
CA PHE A 44 -8.71 -18.38 10.94
C PHE A 44 -8.20 -17.63 9.70
N ALA A 45 -7.31 -16.65 9.85
CA ALA A 45 -6.69 -16.00 8.72
C ALA A 45 -5.57 -16.89 8.13
N LYS A 46 -5.30 -16.71 6.83
CA LYS A 46 -4.20 -17.42 6.14
C LYS A 46 -2.83 -17.18 6.78
N SER A 47 -2.68 -16.07 7.50
CA SER A 47 -1.47 -15.69 8.24
C SER A 47 -1.40 -16.26 9.66
N ASP A 48 -2.50 -16.81 10.20
CA ASP A 48 -2.56 -17.28 11.58
C ASP A 48 -1.87 -18.64 11.70
N GLU A 49 -0.85 -18.73 12.54
CA GLU A 49 -0.01 -19.93 12.69
C GLU A 49 -0.79 -21.13 13.21
N GLY A 50 -1.66 -20.93 14.22
CA GLY A 50 -2.53 -22.00 14.72
C GLY A 50 -3.47 -22.55 13.64
N PHE A 51 -3.88 -21.74 12.67
CA PHE A 51 -4.69 -22.19 11.54
C PHE A 51 -3.88 -22.92 10.48
N LYS A 52 -2.64 -22.46 10.22
CA LYS A 52 -1.71 -23.15 9.31
C LYS A 52 -1.32 -24.53 9.84
N ALA A 53 -1.10 -24.66 11.16
CA ALA A 53 -0.77 -25.93 11.78
C ALA A 53 -1.83 -27.02 11.53
N LEU A 54 -3.10 -26.64 11.40
CA LEU A 54 -4.19 -27.58 11.10
C LEU A 54 -4.12 -28.18 9.67
N LEU A 55 -3.32 -27.60 8.76
CA LEU A 55 -3.05 -28.22 7.44
C LEU A 55 -2.23 -29.51 7.57
N ASN A 56 -1.48 -29.64 8.63
CA ASN A 56 -0.64 -30.82 8.94
C ASN A 56 -1.22 -31.63 10.12
N HIS A 57 -2.51 -31.50 10.41
CA HIS A 57 -3.17 -32.23 11.48
C HIS A 57 -3.26 -33.74 11.16
N ASP A 58 -3.16 -34.64 12.15
CA ASP A 58 -3.17 -36.08 11.93
C ASP A 58 -4.47 -36.59 11.25
N ASN A 59 -5.55 -35.87 11.38
CA ASN A 59 -6.83 -36.21 10.75
C ASN A 59 -6.96 -35.57 9.37
N GLU A 60 -6.91 -36.39 8.31
CA GLU A 60 -7.04 -35.95 6.90
C GLU A 60 -8.32 -35.16 6.60
N LYS A 61 -9.42 -35.40 7.33
CA LYS A 61 -10.66 -34.63 7.17
C LYS A 61 -10.50 -33.21 7.69
N VAL A 62 -9.73 -33.00 8.75
CA VAL A 62 -9.37 -31.66 9.26
C VAL A 62 -8.49 -30.94 8.25
N GLN A 63 -7.48 -31.61 7.70
CA GLN A 63 -6.65 -31.03 6.63
C GLN A 63 -7.50 -30.61 5.43
N SER A 64 -8.39 -31.49 4.95
CA SER A 64 -9.30 -31.22 3.83
C SER A 64 -10.26 -30.06 4.13
N LEU A 65 -10.79 -30.00 5.36
CA LEU A 65 -11.68 -28.92 5.80
C LEU A 65 -10.96 -27.57 5.82
N VAL A 66 -9.74 -27.52 6.33
CA VAL A 66 -8.90 -26.31 6.37
C VAL A 66 -8.48 -25.88 4.98
N ALA A 67 -8.05 -26.81 4.13
CA ALA A 67 -7.71 -26.55 2.73
C ALA A 67 -8.92 -26.04 1.94
N ALA A 68 -10.11 -26.64 2.14
CA ALA A 68 -11.35 -26.19 1.53
C ALA A 68 -11.71 -24.75 1.95
N ARG A 69 -11.56 -24.42 3.25
CA ARG A 69 -11.77 -23.05 3.73
C ARG A 69 -10.79 -22.06 3.12
N LEU A 70 -9.50 -22.40 3.05
CA LEU A 70 -8.48 -21.54 2.42
C LEU A 70 -8.79 -21.30 0.94
N GLY A 71 -9.20 -22.34 0.22
CA GLY A 71 -9.60 -22.26 -1.19
C GLY A 71 -10.89 -21.51 -1.43
N THR A 72 -11.83 -21.54 -0.47
CA THR A 72 -13.14 -20.87 -0.62
C THR A 72 -13.18 -19.44 -0.09
N LYS A 73 -12.18 -19.01 0.68
CA LYS A 73 -12.20 -17.73 1.41
C LYS A 73 -12.13 -16.48 0.54
N SER A 74 -11.81 -16.59 -0.75
CA SER A 74 -11.77 -15.45 -1.66
C SER A 74 -12.77 -15.60 -2.80
N THR A 75 -14.00 -15.14 -2.59
CA THR A 75 -14.99 -14.93 -3.67
C THR A 75 -14.83 -13.57 -4.36
N LEU A 76 -13.78 -12.81 -3.99
CA LEU A 76 -13.58 -11.45 -4.51
C LEU A 76 -13.34 -11.46 -6.03
N GLU A 77 -12.59 -12.40 -6.55
CA GLU A 77 -12.33 -12.52 -7.99
C GLU A 77 -13.61 -12.92 -8.73
N GLU A 78 -14.32 -13.94 -8.24
CA GLU A 78 -15.61 -14.37 -8.80
C GLU A 78 -16.61 -13.21 -8.83
N THR A 79 -16.79 -12.51 -7.72
CA THR A 79 -17.71 -11.39 -7.60
C THR A 79 -17.35 -10.25 -8.53
N ARG A 80 -16.06 -9.94 -8.68
CA ARG A 80 -15.58 -8.91 -9.61
C ARG A 80 -15.78 -9.34 -11.05
N THR A 81 -15.44 -10.58 -11.39
CA THR A 81 -15.67 -11.13 -12.74
C THR A 81 -17.14 -11.08 -13.11
N GLN A 82 -18.03 -11.53 -12.23
CA GLN A 82 -19.48 -11.45 -12.47
C GLN A 82 -19.93 -9.99 -12.68
N ARG A 83 -19.41 -9.06 -11.85
CA ARG A 83 -19.73 -7.64 -11.99
C ARG A 83 -19.27 -7.07 -13.33
N PHE A 84 -18.09 -7.45 -13.82
CA PHE A 84 -17.60 -7.03 -15.14
C PHE A 84 -18.45 -7.60 -16.27
N ILE A 85 -18.86 -8.85 -16.19
CA ILE A 85 -19.79 -9.48 -17.15
C ILE A 85 -21.12 -8.71 -17.18
N ASP A 86 -21.67 -8.38 -16.01
CA ASP A 86 -22.95 -7.66 -15.91
C ASP A 86 -22.85 -6.22 -16.44
N ILE A 87 -21.70 -5.58 -16.32
CA ILE A 87 -21.41 -4.26 -16.88
C ILE A 87 -21.28 -4.35 -18.40
N ALA A 88 -20.47 -5.30 -18.90
CA ALA A 88 -20.21 -5.46 -20.33
C ALA A 88 -21.50 -5.68 -21.13
N ARG A 89 -22.53 -6.31 -20.54
CA ARG A 89 -23.86 -6.46 -21.15
C ARG A 89 -24.62 -5.13 -21.31
N ARG A 90 -24.20 -4.09 -20.59
CA ARG A 90 -24.89 -2.77 -20.57
C ARG A 90 -24.13 -1.70 -21.32
N GLY A 91 -22.86 -1.93 -21.69
CA GLY A 91 -22.03 -0.99 -22.43
C GLY A 91 -20.65 -0.78 -21.81
N LEU A 92 -20.15 0.44 -21.89
CA LEU A 92 -18.82 0.80 -21.42
C LEU A 92 -18.68 0.65 -19.89
N LEU A 93 -17.45 0.34 -19.45
CA LEU A 93 -17.12 0.25 -18.03
C LEU A 93 -17.21 1.64 -17.36
N PRO A 94 -18.09 1.84 -16.40
CA PRO A 94 -18.06 3.03 -15.57
C PRO A 94 -16.85 2.97 -14.64
N VAL A 95 -16.20 4.11 -14.40
CA VAL A 95 -15.06 4.26 -13.49
C VAL A 95 -15.49 5.08 -12.27
N PRO A 96 -16.27 4.52 -11.35
CA PRO A 96 -16.73 5.22 -10.17
C PRO A 96 -15.57 5.32 -9.17
N VAL A 97 -15.04 6.52 -8.99
CA VAL A 97 -14.03 6.83 -7.98
C VAL A 97 -14.58 7.86 -7.00
N ARG A 98 -14.35 7.59 -5.72
CA ARG A 98 -14.68 8.50 -4.65
C ARG A 98 -13.47 9.38 -4.37
N TYR A 99 -13.67 10.68 -4.57
CA TYR A 99 -12.67 11.69 -4.24
C TYR A 99 -12.41 11.73 -2.73
N TYR A 100 -11.14 11.85 -2.34
CA TYR A 100 -10.71 11.94 -0.94
C TYR A 100 -11.26 10.80 -0.08
N ALA A 101 -11.19 9.57 -0.58
CA ALA A 101 -11.76 8.40 0.10
C ALA A 101 -10.92 7.91 1.26
N ALA A 102 -9.61 8.08 1.17
CA ALA A 102 -8.66 7.73 2.21
C ALA A 102 -8.30 8.96 3.06
N HIS A 103 -7.79 8.71 4.29
CA HIS A 103 -7.28 9.75 5.19
C HIS A 103 -6.19 10.63 4.54
N THR A 104 -5.39 10.04 3.68
CA THR A 104 -4.30 10.68 2.92
C THR A 104 -4.76 11.37 1.64
N GLY A 105 -6.06 11.47 1.40
CA GLY A 105 -6.63 12.11 0.21
C GLY A 105 -6.64 11.25 -1.05
N ARG A 106 -6.17 9.99 -1.00
CA ARG A 106 -6.21 9.08 -2.16
C ARG A 106 -7.65 8.80 -2.59
N TRP A 107 -7.85 8.61 -3.89
CA TRP A 107 -9.11 8.16 -4.44
C TRP A 107 -9.39 6.73 -4.00
N GLY A 108 -10.65 6.36 -3.90
CA GLY A 108 -11.08 4.98 -3.63
C GLY A 108 -12.13 4.53 -4.61
N GLY A 109 -12.25 3.22 -4.80
CA GLY A 109 -13.32 2.67 -5.60
C GLY A 109 -14.70 2.91 -4.96
N ASP A 110 -15.73 3.04 -5.80
CA ASP A 110 -17.12 3.20 -5.42
C ASP A 110 -18.02 2.23 -6.19
N ASP A 111 -19.33 2.28 -5.99
CA ASP A 111 -20.35 1.46 -6.67
C ASP A 111 -20.00 -0.03 -6.76
N LYS A 112 -19.40 -0.60 -5.71
CA LYS A 112 -18.94 -1.99 -5.65
C LYS A 112 -17.92 -2.38 -6.74
N ILE A 113 -17.35 -1.39 -7.45
CA ILE A 113 -16.27 -1.55 -8.40
C ILE A 113 -15.03 -0.88 -7.82
N ASN A 114 -14.05 -1.68 -7.42
CA ASN A 114 -12.80 -1.14 -6.91
C ASN A 114 -11.67 -1.45 -7.89
N LEU A 115 -11.48 -0.58 -8.86
CA LEU A 115 -10.41 -0.68 -9.86
C LEU A 115 -9.02 -0.39 -9.28
N GLN A 116 -8.94 0.29 -8.12
CA GLN A 116 -7.68 0.56 -7.40
C GLN A 116 -6.99 -0.70 -6.88
N ASN A 117 -7.73 -1.81 -6.73
CA ASN A 117 -7.23 -3.04 -6.12
C ASN A 117 -7.53 -4.25 -7.02
N LEU A 118 -7.37 -4.11 -8.32
CA LEU A 118 -7.41 -5.27 -9.21
C LEU A 118 -6.18 -6.13 -8.94
N PRO A 119 -6.33 -7.47 -8.90
CA PRO A 119 -5.19 -8.34 -8.70
C PRO A 119 -4.22 -8.24 -9.88
N SER A 120 -2.92 -8.15 -9.60
CA SER A 120 -1.85 -8.17 -10.60
C SER A 120 -0.99 -9.42 -10.51
N ARG A 121 -1.15 -10.22 -9.46
CA ARG A 121 -0.35 -11.42 -9.20
C ARG A 121 -1.21 -12.68 -9.19
N GLY A 122 -0.55 -13.83 -9.42
CA GLY A 122 -1.20 -15.14 -9.48
C GLY A 122 -1.75 -15.48 -10.87
N PRO A 123 -2.25 -16.72 -11.06
CA PRO A 123 -2.62 -17.25 -12.37
C PRO A 123 -3.80 -16.50 -13.04
N ASN A 124 -4.64 -15.84 -12.25
CA ASN A 124 -5.78 -15.05 -12.74
C ASN A 124 -5.59 -13.53 -12.56
N GLY A 125 -4.45 -13.10 -11.98
CA GLY A 125 -4.25 -11.69 -11.63
C GLY A 125 -4.37 -10.75 -12.82
N LYS A 126 -3.69 -11.05 -13.91
CA LYS A 126 -3.73 -10.22 -15.13
C LYS A 126 -5.05 -10.34 -15.90
N LYS A 127 -5.81 -11.43 -15.76
CA LYS A 127 -7.02 -11.65 -16.56
C LYS A 127 -8.09 -10.58 -16.35
N LEU A 128 -8.29 -10.12 -15.11
CA LEU A 128 -9.26 -9.05 -14.83
C LEU A 128 -8.81 -7.71 -15.42
N LYS A 129 -7.51 -7.39 -15.36
CA LYS A 129 -6.98 -6.19 -16.02
C LYS A 129 -7.09 -6.29 -17.54
N SER A 130 -6.76 -7.45 -18.13
CA SER A 130 -6.86 -7.70 -19.58
C SER A 130 -8.31 -7.71 -20.08
N SER A 131 -9.31 -7.86 -19.20
CA SER A 131 -10.71 -7.73 -19.58
C SER A 131 -11.20 -6.28 -19.73
N ILE A 132 -10.40 -5.31 -19.31
CA ILE A 132 -10.66 -3.88 -19.53
C ILE A 132 -9.97 -3.50 -20.83
N VAL A 133 -10.77 -3.31 -21.88
CA VAL A 133 -10.28 -3.09 -23.24
C VAL A 133 -10.64 -1.68 -23.73
N ALA A 134 -9.77 -1.13 -24.56
CA ALA A 134 -10.06 0.10 -25.29
C ALA A 134 -11.16 -0.15 -26.34
N PRO A 135 -12.00 0.83 -26.69
CA PRO A 135 -12.88 0.74 -27.84
C PRO A 135 -12.10 0.52 -29.14
N GLU A 136 -12.77 0.06 -30.18
CA GLU A 136 -12.18 -0.06 -31.52
C GLU A 136 -11.65 1.28 -32.00
N GLY A 137 -10.44 1.29 -32.58
CA GLY A 137 -9.74 2.52 -33.00
C GLY A 137 -9.08 3.30 -31.86
N TYR A 138 -9.05 2.75 -30.63
CA TYR A 138 -8.43 3.37 -29.47
C TYR A 138 -7.40 2.43 -28.80
N SER A 139 -6.50 3.05 -28.05
CA SER A 139 -5.52 2.36 -27.20
C SER A 139 -5.51 2.97 -25.80
N LEU A 140 -5.09 2.19 -24.82
CA LEU A 140 -4.84 2.62 -23.46
C LEU A 140 -3.35 2.97 -23.28
N ILE A 141 -3.09 3.96 -22.48
CA ILE A 141 -1.75 4.30 -21.95
C ILE A 141 -1.87 4.27 -20.44
N ASP A 142 -1.05 3.48 -19.77
CA ASP A 142 -0.84 3.51 -18.32
C ASP A 142 0.53 4.14 -18.05
N CYS A 143 0.58 5.14 -17.17
CA CYS A 143 1.83 5.76 -16.78
C CYS A 143 1.90 5.81 -15.26
N ASP A 144 2.85 5.06 -14.68
CA ASP A 144 3.05 4.90 -13.25
C ASP A 144 4.22 5.75 -12.76
N SER A 145 4.04 6.44 -11.64
CA SER A 145 5.09 7.24 -11.03
C SER A 145 6.05 6.36 -10.24
N SER A 146 7.27 6.20 -10.75
CA SER A 146 8.26 5.24 -10.21
C SER A 146 8.62 5.55 -8.77
N GLN A 147 8.25 4.65 -7.83
CA GLN A 147 8.64 4.68 -6.41
C GLN A 147 8.33 6.01 -5.69
N ILE A 148 7.27 6.69 -6.07
CA ILE A 148 6.98 8.06 -5.63
C ILE A 148 6.99 8.22 -4.11
N GLU A 149 6.45 7.27 -3.34
CA GLU A 149 6.43 7.36 -1.87
C GLU A 149 7.85 7.31 -1.29
N ALA A 150 8.75 6.49 -1.82
CA ALA A 150 10.13 6.40 -1.35
C ALA A 150 10.94 7.66 -1.73
N ARG A 151 10.69 8.23 -2.91
CA ARG A 151 11.28 9.50 -3.35
C ARG A 151 10.82 10.66 -2.47
N VAL A 152 9.53 10.76 -2.22
CA VAL A 152 8.94 11.75 -1.30
C VAL A 152 9.51 11.60 0.10
N LEU A 153 9.66 10.37 0.62
CA LEU A 153 10.23 10.12 1.94
C LEU A 153 11.67 10.64 2.05
N ALA A 154 12.52 10.29 1.07
CA ALA A 154 13.92 10.73 1.03
C ALA A 154 14.02 12.26 0.96
N TRP A 155 13.28 12.88 0.05
CA TRP A 155 13.23 14.33 -0.13
C TRP A 155 12.72 15.05 1.12
N LEU A 156 11.58 14.60 1.69
CA LEU A 156 10.96 15.22 2.86
C LEU A 156 11.85 15.16 4.11
N ALA A 157 12.65 14.10 4.22
CA ALA A 157 13.60 13.89 5.31
C ALA A 157 14.92 14.67 5.12
N GLY A 158 15.22 15.15 3.91
CA GLY A 158 16.55 15.66 3.57
C GLY A 158 17.61 14.54 3.56
N GLN A 159 17.24 13.32 3.14
CA GLN A 159 18.18 12.21 2.95
C GLN A 159 18.81 12.35 1.57
N ASP A 160 19.80 13.25 1.46
CA ASP A 160 20.35 13.73 0.18
C ASP A 160 21.06 12.65 -0.64
N ASP A 161 21.75 11.71 -0.01
CA ASP A 161 22.39 10.59 -0.69
C ASP A 161 21.36 9.69 -1.41
N LEU A 162 20.25 9.37 -0.74
CA LEU A 162 19.15 8.59 -1.31
C LEU A 162 18.39 9.40 -2.38
N THR A 163 18.16 10.69 -2.13
CA THR A 163 17.52 11.59 -3.11
C THR A 163 18.35 11.70 -4.37
N ASN A 164 19.67 11.85 -4.24
CA ASN A 164 20.61 11.90 -5.36
C ASN A 164 20.70 10.56 -6.12
N ALA A 165 20.62 9.42 -5.41
CA ALA A 165 20.58 8.11 -6.05
C ALA A 165 19.32 7.96 -6.92
N PHE A 166 18.16 8.40 -6.42
CA PHE A 166 16.93 8.46 -7.22
C PHE A 166 17.04 9.39 -8.43
N ALA A 167 17.66 10.55 -8.28
CA ALA A 167 17.85 11.51 -9.38
C ALA A 167 18.75 10.94 -10.49
N LYS A 168 19.77 10.16 -10.14
CA LYS A 168 20.68 9.49 -11.08
C LYS A 168 20.06 8.25 -11.75
N GLY A 169 18.91 7.78 -11.27
CA GLY A 169 18.30 6.53 -11.75
C GLY A 169 18.97 5.27 -11.20
N ASP A 170 19.70 5.39 -10.09
CA ASP A 170 20.36 4.24 -9.45
C ASP A 170 19.33 3.25 -8.88
N ASP A 171 19.67 1.97 -8.87
CA ASP A 171 18.86 0.95 -8.21
C ASP A 171 19.05 1.01 -6.69
N VAL A 172 18.28 1.86 -6.02
CA VAL A 172 18.34 2.06 -4.56
C VAL A 172 18.09 0.78 -3.76
N TYR A 173 17.39 -0.19 -4.35
CA TYR A 173 17.16 -1.49 -3.73
C TYR A 173 18.42 -2.35 -3.73
N LYS A 174 19.22 -2.28 -4.82
CA LYS A 174 20.54 -2.90 -4.86
C LYS A 174 21.51 -2.21 -3.91
N HIS A 175 21.48 -0.88 -3.81
CA HIS A 175 22.30 -0.14 -2.86
C HIS A 175 21.99 -0.55 -1.42
N MET A 176 20.71 -0.67 -1.05
CA MET A 176 20.33 -1.16 0.28
C MET A 176 20.78 -2.60 0.51
N ALA A 177 20.59 -3.47 -0.46
CA ALA A 177 21.06 -4.86 -0.38
C ALA A 177 22.59 -4.95 -0.27
N SER A 178 23.33 -4.13 -1.01
CA SER A 178 24.79 -4.00 -0.90
C SER A 178 25.23 -3.68 0.54
N SER A 179 24.55 -2.73 1.18
CA SER A 179 24.78 -2.38 2.59
C SER A 179 24.43 -3.51 3.57
N ILE A 180 23.32 -4.23 3.32
CA ILE A 180 22.86 -5.33 4.17
C ILE A 180 23.82 -6.51 4.12
N TYR A 181 24.25 -6.90 2.91
CA TYR A 181 25.00 -8.14 2.67
C TYR A 181 26.51 -7.90 2.50
N ASN A 182 26.95 -6.65 2.53
CA ASN A 182 28.34 -6.24 2.32
C ASN A 182 28.92 -6.80 1.00
N VAL A 183 28.18 -6.67 -0.08
CA VAL A 183 28.56 -7.08 -1.44
C VAL A 183 28.47 -5.88 -2.38
N PRO A 184 29.28 -5.80 -3.45
CA PRO A 184 29.15 -4.76 -4.47
C PRO A 184 27.76 -4.77 -5.11
N SER A 185 27.23 -3.60 -5.52
CA SER A 185 25.89 -3.48 -6.09
C SER A 185 25.67 -4.32 -7.35
N ASP A 186 26.69 -4.54 -8.15
CA ASP A 186 26.69 -5.41 -9.33
C ASP A 186 26.66 -6.91 -8.98
N GLY A 187 27.14 -7.29 -7.79
CA GLY A 187 27.11 -8.64 -7.23
C GLY A 187 25.82 -8.99 -6.49
N VAL A 188 24.86 -8.05 -6.35
CA VAL A 188 23.62 -8.29 -5.62
C VAL A 188 22.71 -9.25 -6.39
N SER A 189 22.34 -10.37 -5.76
CA SER A 189 21.38 -11.34 -6.31
C SER A 189 19.94 -10.80 -6.34
N LYS A 190 19.05 -11.49 -7.09
CA LYS A 190 17.62 -11.14 -7.14
C LYS A 190 16.95 -11.21 -5.77
N ASP A 191 17.30 -12.21 -4.97
CA ASP A 191 16.74 -12.41 -3.62
C ASP A 191 17.24 -11.35 -2.66
N GLN A 192 18.53 -11.01 -2.70
CA GLN A 192 19.10 -9.92 -1.92
C GLN A 192 18.47 -8.57 -2.30
N ARG A 193 18.29 -8.31 -3.60
CA ARG A 193 17.59 -7.11 -4.08
C ARG A 193 16.15 -7.06 -3.59
N PHE A 194 15.46 -8.21 -3.52
CA PHE A 194 14.10 -8.28 -2.98
C PHE A 194 14.06 -7.92 -1.48
N VAL A 195 15.02 -8.40 -0.69
CA VAL A 195 15.17 -8.00 0.72
C VAL A 195 15.45 -6.50 0.81
N GLY A 196 16.38 -5.96 0.00
CA GLY A 196 16.65 -4.52 -0.09
C GLY A 196 15.40 -3.70 -0.42
N LYS A 197 14.61 -4.14 -1.39
CA LYS A 197 13.31 -3.52 -1.74
C LYS A 197 12.34 -3.54 -0.56
N THR A 198 12.18 -4.68 0.10
CA THR A 198 11.28 -4.81 1.25
C THR A 198 11.74 -3.95 2.42
N THR A 199 13.07 -3.79 2.58
CA THR A 199 13.66 -2.91 3.60
C THR A 199 13.35 -1.44 3.31
N ILE A 200 13.63 -0.95 2.11
CA ILE A 200 13.35 0.46 1.73
C ILE A 200 11.85 0.78 1.91
N LEU A 201 10.98 -0.06 1.38
CA LEU A 201 9.53 0.19 1.39
C LEU A 201 8.89 -0.02 2.76
N GLY A 202 9.42 -0.92 3.59
CA GLY A 202 8.85 -1.24 4.90
C GLY A 202 9.49 -0.43 6.03
N ALA A 203 10.81 -0.44 6.13
CA ALA A 203 11.52 0.24 7.22
C ALA A 203 11.39 1.76 7.14
N GLY A 204 11.16 2.33 5.95
CA GLY A 204 10.97 3.77 5.75
C GLY A 204 9.90 4.42 6.64
N TYR A 205 8.95 3.64 7.11
CA TYR A 205 7.86 4.10 7.98
C TYR A 205 7.97 3.57 9.42
N GLY A 206 9.18 3.26 9.86
CA GLY A 206 9.46 2.86 11.24
C GLY A 206 9.06 1.43 11.58
N MET A 207 9.00 0.52 10.60
CA MET A 207 8.74 -0.89 10.83
C MET A 207 9.80 -1.49 11.76
N GLY A 208 9.37 -2.27 12.76
CA GLY A 208 10.25 -3.03 13.65
C GLY A 208 10.57 -4.42 13.09
N ALA A 209 11.64 -5.03 13.62
CA ALA A 209 12.15 -6.33 13.20
C ALA A 209 11.10 -7.46 13.18
N PRO A 210 10.22 -7.63 14.19
CA PRO A 210 9.24 -8.71 14.16
C PRO A 210 8.26 -8.58 12.97
N LYS A 211 7.83 -7.35 12.66
CA LYS A 211 6.93 -7.11 11.53
C LYS A 211 7.65 -7.28 10.19
N PHE A 212 8.91 -6.90 10.12
CA PHE A 212 9.75 -7.09 8.94
C PHE A 212 9.98 -8.57 8.64
N GLN A 213 10.34 -9.36 9.66
CA GLN A 213 10.47 -10.82 9.59
C GLN A 213 9.17 -11.46 9.07
N ALA A 214 8.03 -11.15 9.71
CA ALA A 214 6.73 -11.69 9.30
C ALA A 214 6.37 -11.31 7.86
N GLN A 215 6.72 -10.11 7.40
CA GLN A 215 6.49 -9.67 6.03
C GLN A 215 7.32 -10.47 5.03
N LEU A 216 8.62 -10.67 5.27
CA LEU A 216 9.48 -11.49 4.42
C LEU A 216 8.98 -12.93 4.34
N GLN A 217 8.55 -13.50 5.46
CA GLN A 217 8.00 -14.85 5.54
C GLN A 217 6.73 -15.02 4.66
N THR A 218 5.88 -13.96 4.52
CA THR A 218 4.74 -14.00 3.61
C THR A 218 5.13 -14.12 2.13
N PHE A 219 6.38 -13.78 1.80
CA PHE A 219 6.96 -13.90 0.46
C PHE A 219 7.84 -15.16 0.30
N GLY A 220 7.87 -16.03 1.32
CA GLY A 220 8.65 -17.27 1.28
C GLY A 220 10.12 -17.11 1.67
N PHE A 221 10.51 -15.97 2.27
CA PHE A 221 11.84 -15.76 2.80
C PHE A 221 11.84 -15.98 4.32
N ASP A 222 12.40 -17.09 4.74
CA ASP A 222 12.63 -17.36 6.16
C ASP A 222 13.87 -16.62 6.64
N MET A 223 13.74 -15.96 7.78
CA MET A 223 14.80 -15.16 8.39
C MET A 223 14.67 -15.21 9.92
N GLU A 224 15.78 -15.35 10.61
CA GLU A 224 15.82 -15.27 12.07
C GLU A 224 15.55 -13.83 12.55
N LEU A 225 14.97 -13.70 13.75
CA LEU A 225 14.60 -12.39 14.29
C LEU A 225 15.82 -11.47 14.50
N ASP A 226 16.95 -12.04 14.88
CA ASP A 226 18.19 -11.27 15.09
C ASP A 226 18.77 -10.73 13.79
N GLU A 227 18.65 -11.51 12.70
CA GLU A 227 19.00 -11.02 11.37
C GLU A 227 18.06 -9.92 10.90
N ALA A 228 16.76 -10.07 11.15
CA ALA A 228 15.78 -9.01 10.87
C ALA A 228 16.09 -7.71 11.67
N ARG A 229 16.53 -7.84 12.93
CA ARG A 229 16.99 -6.69 13.74
C ARG A 229 18.21 -6.03 13.12
N ARG A 230 19.22 -6.82 12.76
CA ARG A 230 20.44 -6.31 12.10
C ARG A 230 20.10 -5.51 10.84
N ILE A 231 19.24 -6.01 9.99
CA ILE A 231 18.82 -5.32 8.76
C ILE A 231 18.12 -3.99 9.06
N ILE A 232 17.18 -3.99 10.01
CA ILE A 232 16.47 -2.76 10.41
C ILE A 232 17.44 -1.73 11.01
N ASP A 233 18.45 -2.17 11.76
CA ASP A 233 19.45 -1.27 12.35
C ASP A 233 20.41 -0.72 11.28
N ILE A 234 20.78 -1.52 10.28
CA ILE A 234 21.53 -1.04 9.10
C ILE A 234 20.70 0.03 8.37
N TYR A 235 19.41 -0.23 8.12
CA TYR A 235 18.55 0.77 7.47
C TYR A 235 18.53 2.09 8.24
N ARG A 236 18.37 2.03 9.56
CA ARG A 236 18.27 3.22 10.42
C ARG A 236 19.59 4.00 10.49
N SER A 237 20.74 3.30 10.48
CA SER A 237 22.04 3.96 10.47
C SER A 237 22.38 4.55 9.11
N THR A 238 22.04 3.87 8.03
CA THR A 238 22.26 4.36 6.66
C THR A 238 21.36 5.55 6.33
N ASN A 239 20.09 5.52 6.81
CA ASN A 239 19.10 6.55 6.55
C ASN A 239 18.80 7.38 7.82
N GLY A 240 19.82 8.02 8.34
CA GLY A 240 19.77 8.77 9.60
C GLY A 240 18.77 9.95 9.56
N ALA A 241 18.66 10.65 8.43
CA ALA A 241 17.72 11.76 8.26
C ALA A 241 16.26 11.27 8.27
N ILE A 242 15.97 10.12 7.66
CA ILE A 242 14.63 9.50 7.74
C ILE A 242 14.30 9.10 9.18
N SER A 243 15.26 8.53 9.90
CA SER A 243 15.09 8.18 11.32
C SER A 243 14.88 9.42 12.20
N GLN A 244 15.50 10.56 11.85
CA GLN A 244 15.24 11.83 12.51
C GLN A 244 13.83 12.35 12.19
N LEU A 245 13.39 12.26 10.95
CA LEU A 245 12.04 12.66 10.56
C LEU A 245 10.94 11.95 11.37
N TRP A 246 11.12 10.66 11.73
CA TRP A 246 10.16 9.98 12.62
C TRP A 246 10.12 10.58 14.02
N ARG A 247 11.29 10.98 14.58
CA ARG A 247 11.35 11.65 15.90
C ARG A 247 10.68 13.01 15.84
N ASP A 248 10.94 13.78 14.80
CA ASP A 248 10.34 15.09 14.59
C ASP A 248 8.82 14.98 14.40
N ALA A 249 8.36 13.95 13.70
CA ALA A 249 6.93 13.65 13.57
C ALA A 249 6.28 13.26 14.92
N ASN A 250 6.97 12.54 15.81
CA ASN A 250 6.48 12.29 17.15
C ASN A 250 6.34 13.59 17.95
N ASN A 251 7.36 14.45 17.87
CA ASN A 251 7.32 15.76 18.55
C ASN A 251 6.19 16.63 17.99
N MET A 252 6.00 16.64 16.67
CA MET A 252 4.93 17.34 15.98
C MET A 252 3.55 16.91 16.49
N VAL A 253 3.32 15.58 16.65
CA VAL A 253 2.05 15.09 17.24
C VAL A 253 1.84 15.61 18.66
N GLN A 254 2.91 15.68 19.47
CA GLN A 254 2.85 16.25 20.82
C GLN A 254 2.47 17.73 20.80
N TYR A 255 3.12 18.52 19.93
CA TYR A 255 2.80 19.94 19.76
C TYR A 255 1.35 20.13 19.33
N MET A 256 0.91 19.41 18.30
CA MET A 256 -0.48 19.49 17.83
C MET A 256 -1.49 19.13 18.92
N ALA A 257 -1.21 18.10 19.74
CA ALA A 257 -2.08 17.69 20.84
C ALA A 257 -2.13 18.72 21.98
N ARG A 258 -1.09 19.56 22.14
CA ARG A 258 -1.04 20.68 23.11
C ARG A 258 -1.66 21.97 22.59
N GLY A 259 -1.99 22.04 21.31
CA GLY A 259 -2.52 23.25 20.68
C GLY A 259 -1.46 24.14 20.02
N ASP A 260 -0.23 23.64 19.84
CA ASP A 260 0.88 24.39 19.26
C ASP A 260 0.95 24.11 17.76
N SER A 261 0.95 25.17 16.96
CA SER A 261 1.14 25.09 15.51
C SER A 261 2.63 25.16 15.17
N VAL A 262 3.11 24.24 14.33
CA VAL A 262 4.52 24.12 13.96
C VAL A 262 4.67 23.83 12.48
N GLN A 263 5.86 24.04 11.93
CA GLN A 263 6.24 23.59 10.60
C GLN A 263 6.92 22.22 10.70
N PHE A 264 6.81 21.41 9.64
CA PHE A 264 7.31 20.05 9.60
C PHE A 264 7.82 19.67 8.20
N GLY A 265 8.82 18.79 8.15
CA GLY A 265 9.42 18.32 6.91
C GLY A 265 10.43 19.32 6.32
N LYS A 266 10.98 18.97 5.14
CA LYS A 266 11.98 19.79 4.45
C LYS A 266 11.45 21.21 4.24
N ASP A 267 12.25 22.20 4.64
CA ASP A 267 11.96 23.63 4.49
C ASP A 267 10.58 24.07 5.05
N GLY A 268 10.01 23.26 5.98
CA GLY A 268 8.71 23.54 6.56
C GLY A 268 7.54 23.43 5.58
N VAL A 269 7.68 22.59 4.55
CA VAL A 269 6.68 22.39 3.48
C VAL A 269 5.30 21.97 4.00
N LEU A 270 5.26 21.41 5.21
CA LEU A 270 4.05 21.03 5.91
C LEU A 270 3.81 21.95 7.09
N GLN A 271 2.59 22.44 7.24
CA GLN A 271 2.18 23.30 8.33
C GLN A 271 1.16 22.59 9.21
N VAL A 272 1.39 22.59 10.51
CA VAL A 272 0.46 22.03 11.49
C VAL A 272 -0.48 23.11 11.96
N ASP A 273 -1.77 22.96 11.70
CA ASP A 273 -2.84 23.76 12.30
C ASP A 273 -3.40 23.00 13.51
N ALA A 274 -2.87 23.30 14.69
CA ALA A 274 -3.25 22.62 15.92
C ALA A 274 -4.71 22.91 16.34
N ARG A 275 -5.28 24.06 15.95
CA ARG A 275 -6.69 24.38 16.24
C ARG A 275 -7.65 23.44 15.52
N LYS A 276 -7.24 22.93 14.35
CA LYS A 276 -8.02 21.98 13.55
C LYS A 276 -7.59 20.54 13.77
N ASN A 277 -6.51 20.29 14.52
CA ASN A 277 -5.81 19.00 14.56
C ASN A 277 -5.54 18.50 13.12
N ALA A 278 -4.85 19.31 12.32
CA ALA A 278 -4.63 19.05 10.91
C ALA A 278 -3.19 19.37 10.49
N ILE A 279 -2.71 18.60 9.51
CA ILE A 279 -1.51 18.92 8.73
C ILE A 279 -1.98 19.52 7.41
N MET A 280 -1.58 20.74 7.11
CA MET A 280 -1.86 21.40 5.83
C MET A 280 -0.87 20.91 4.80
N LEU A 281 -1.40 20.34 3.71
CA LEU A 281 -0.62 19.85 2.59
C LEU A 281 -0.26 20.99 1.62
N PRO A 282 0.79 20.84 0.79
CA PRO A 282 1.16 21.85 -0.21
C PRO A 282 0.05 22.18 -1.20
N SER A 283 -0.88 21.25 -1.42
CA SER A 283 -2.09 21.48 -2.25
C SER A 283 -3.12 22.41 -1.59
N GLY A 284 -2.89 22.90 -0.36
CA GLY A 284 -3.86 23.66 0.42
C GLY A 284 -4.92 22.81 1.11
N LEU A 285 -4.94 21.49 0.91
CA LEU A 285 -5.89 20.59 1.56
C LEU A 285 -5.37 20.16 2.93
N PRO A 286 -6.24 20.08 3.95
CA PRO A 286 -5.86 19.58 5.27
C PRO A 286 -5.96 18.05 5.37
N MET A 287 -5.03 17.45 6.07
CA MET A 287 -5.12 16.08 6.57
C MET A 287 -5.47 16.09 8.05
N PHE A 288 -6.69 15.70 8.41
CA PHE A 288 -7.25 15.84 9.73
C PHE A 288 -6.94 14.67 10.68
N TYR A 289 -6.59 14.96 11.91
CA TYR A 289 -6.51 14.01 13.03
C TYR A 289 -7.61 14.32 14.06
N HIS A 290 -8.86 14.12 13.67
CA HIS A 290 -10.03 14.51 14.46
C HIS A 290 -10.00 13.92 15.86
N GLY A 291 -10.19 14.79 16.87
CA GLY A 291 -10.22 14.39 18.27
C GLY A 291 -8.91 13.77 18.72
N LEU A 292 -7.77 14.33 18.25
CA LEU A 292 -6.45 13.94 18.72
C LEU A 292 -6.39 14.08 20.25
N ALA A 293 -6.04 12.99 20.91
CA ALA A 293 -5.96 12.89 22.35
C ALA A 293 -4.66 12.20 22.78
N ALA A 294 -4.15 12.61 23.93
CA ALA A 294 -3.01 11.99 24.57
C ALA A 294 -3.48 11.18 25.78
N GLU A 295 -3.09 9.94 25.87
CA GLU A 295 -3.35 9.03 26.98
C GLU A 295 -2.03 8.61 27.62
N LYS A 296 -1.97 8.62 28.97
CA LYS A 296 -0.78 8.18 29.70
C LYS A 296 -0.74 6.67 29.70
N SER A 297 0.38 6.09 29.29
CA SER A 297 0.67 4.67 29.36
C SER A 297 1.94 4.41 30.16
N ASP A 298 2.25 3.16 30.45
CA ASP A 298 3.49 2.73 31.13
C ASP A 298 4.77 3.14 30.38
N ARG A 299 4.65 3.40 29.08
CA ARG A 299 5.76 3.78 28.17
C ARG A 299 5.80 5.27 27.85
N GLY A 300 5.00 6.09 28.53
CA GLY A 300 4.84 7.52 28.27
C GLY A 300 3.47 7.86 27.71
N TYR A 301 3.39 8.94 26.92
CA TYR A 301 2.12 9.32 26.28
C TYR A 301 1.92 8.58 24.97
N GLU A 302 0.73 8.01 24.78
CA GLU A 302 0.24 7.47 23.53
C GLU A 302 -0.80 8.42 22.94
N TYR A 303 -0.79 8.55 21.60
CA TYR A 303 -1.68 9.48 20.91
C TYR A 303 -2.66 8.69 20.05
N THR A 304 -3.93 9.09 20.11
CA THR A 304 -5.01 8.50 19.32
C THR A 304 -5.84 9.59 18.66
N TYR A 305 -6.44 9.28 17.52
CA TYR A 305 -7.40 10.14 16.84
C TYR A 305 -8.61 9.31 16.39
N ARG A 306 -9.73 9.96 16.18
CA ARG A 306 -10.99 9.29 15.83
C ARG A 306 -11.09 9.05 14.33
N THR A 307 -11.45 7.83 13.96
CA THR A 307 -11.81 7.43 12.60
C THR A 307 -13.26 6.90 12.58
N ARG A 308 -13.79 6.67 11.38
CA ARG A 308 -15.13 6.05 11.25
C ARG A 308 -15.22 4.65 11.88
N LYS A 309 -14.09 3.96 12.04
CA LYS A 309 -14.01 2.61 12.62
C LYS A 309 -13.67 2.62 14.12
N GLY A 310 -13.50 3.78 14.72
CA GLY A 310 -13.09 3.94 16.12
C GLY A 310 -11.78 4.70 16.29
N PRO A 311 -11.22 4.72 17.49
CA PRO A 311 -9.94 5.36 17.77
C PRO A 311 -8.81 4.61 17.05
N ASN A 312 -7.84 5.37 16.56
CA ASN A 312 -6.66 4.84 15.88
C ASN A 312 -5.40 5.47 16.47
N ARG A 313 -4.39 4.67 16.76
CA ARG A 313 -3.10 5.15 17.29
C ARG A 313 -2.34 5.90 16.21
N ILE A 314 -1.66 6.98 16.64
CA ILE A 314 -0.79 7.78 15.79
C ILE A 314 0.57 7.97 16.47
N TYR A 315 1.63 7.81 15.70
CA TYR A 315 3.02 7.98 16.12
C TYR A 315 3.84 8.41 14.90
N GLY A 316 5.08 8.84 15.11
CA GLY A 316 5.91 9.48 14.08
C GLY A 316 6.02 8.71 12.78
N GLY A 317 6.35 7.42 12.82
CA GLY A 317 6.42 6.60 11.60
C GLY A 317 5.09 6.53 10.85
N LYS A 318 3.95 6.51 11.57
CA LYS A 318 2.62 6.51 10.94
C LYS A 318 2.23 7.88 10.38
N VAL A 319 2.67 8.97 11.02
CA VAL A 319 2.52 10.31 10.45
C VAL A 319 3.31 10.42 9.15
N VAL A 320 4.58 9.99 9.16
CA VAL A 320 5.44 10.04 7.97
C VAL A 320 4.84 9.23 6.82
N GLU A 321 4.33 8.01 7.09
CA GLU A 321 3.59 7.22 6.08
C GLU A 321 2.41 7.99 5.51
N ASN A 322 1.57 8.56 6.36
CA ASN A 322 0.39 9.32 5.93
C ASN A 322 0.77 10.53 5.08
N VAL A 323 1.79 11.27 5.50
CA VAL A 323 2.26 12.47 4.81
C VAL A 323 2.88 12.12 3.46
N CYS A 324 3.73 11.10 3.37
CA CYS A 324 4.32 10.68 2.10
C CYS A 324 3.24 10.26 1.10
N GLN A 325 2.23 9.51 1.53
CA GLN A 325 1.09 9.15 0.69
C GLN A 325 0.28 10.37 0.25
N ALA A 326 0.08 11.34 1.15
CA ALA A 326 -0.69 12.54 0.85
C ALA A 326 0.06 13.47 -0.11
N ILE A 327 1.37 13.63 0.04
CA ILE A 327 2.23 14.39 -0.88
C ILE A 327 2.26 13.72 -2.25
N ALA A 328 2.48 12.41 -2.31
CA ALA A 328 2.42 11.65 -3.56
C ALA A 328 1.09 11.90 -4.30
N ARG A 329 -0.04 11.84 -3.57
CA ARG A 329 -1.35 12.17 -4.14
C ARG A 329 -1.44 13.62 -4.63
N CYS A 330 -0.82 14.59 -3.94
CA CYS A 330 -0.80 15.98 -4.41
C CYS A 330 -0.03 16.11 -5.73
N ILE A 331 1.08 15.40 -5.88
CA ILE A 331 1.89 15.35 -7.09
C ILE A 331 1.08 14.76 -8.25
N ILE A 332 0.49 13.58 -8.06
CA ILE A 332 -0.36 12.95 -9.07
C ILE A 332 -1.53 13.85 -9.46
N GLY A 333 -2.15 14.54 -8.48
CA GLY A 333 -3.22 15.51 -8.76
C GLY A 333 -2.75 16.69 -9.61
N HIS A 334 -1.54 17.20 -9.37
CA HIS A 334 -0.92 18.24 -10.19
C HIS A 334 -0.68 17.75 -11.63
N GLN A 335 -0.09 16.57 -11.77
CA GLN A 335 0.19 15.93 -13.06
C GLN A 335 -1.09 15.63 -13.86
N MET A 336 -2.17 15.20 -13.18
CA MET A 336 -3.49 15.03 -13.81
C MET A 336 -4.04 16.35 -14.37
N ILE A 337 -3.81 17.49 -13.69
CA ILE A 337 -4.24 18.80 -14.18
C ILE A 337 -3.45 19.20 -15.43
N LEU A 338 -2.15 18.89 -15.46
CA LEU A 338 -1.31 19.14 -16.65
C LEU A 338 -1.79 18.29 -17.82
N LEU A 339 -1.99 16.99 -17.60
CA LEU A 339 -2.47 16.05 -18.60
C LEU A 339 -3.84 16.48 -19.17
N ALA A 340 -4.74 16.95 -18.30
CA ALA A 340 -6.09 17.36 -18.67
C ALA A 340 -6.16 18.54 -19.65
N LYS A 341 -5.06 19.24 -19.90
CA LYS A 341 -4.98 20.29 -20.94
C LYS A 341 -5.12 19.71 -22.35
N LYS A 342 -4.76 18.44 -22.55
CA LYS A 342 -4.76 17.80 -23.87
C LYS A 342 -5.48 16.46 -23.89
N TYR A 343 -5.28 15.61 -22.87
CA TYR A 343 -5.84 14.27 -22.81
C TYR A 343 -6.59 14.04 -21.50
N LYS A 344 -7.63 13.21 -21.55
CA LYS A 344 -8.47 12.90 -20.41
C LYS A 344 -7.92 11.70 -19.64
N ALA A 345 -7.66 11.85 -18.35
CA ALA A 345 -7.47 10.71 -17.46
C ALA A 345 -8.81 9.95 -17.33
N VAL A 346 -8.85 8.70 -17.74
CA VAL A 346 -10.05 7.85 -17.65
C VAL A 346 -10.08 7.03 -16.37
N LEU A 347 -8.91 6.74 -15.80
CA LEU A 347 -8.74 6.02 -14.55
C LEU A 347 -7.47 6.52 -13.85
N THR A 348 -7.45 6.52 -12.53
CA THR A 348 -6.24 6.66 -11.72
C THR A 348 -6.16 5.51 -10.74
N VAL A 349 -4.99 4.88 -10.60
CA VAL A 349 -4.75 3.77 -9.69
C VAL A 349 -3.52 4.09 -8.85
N HIS A 350 -3.77 4.54 -7.61
CA HIS A 350 -2.72 4.99 -6.69
C HIS A 350 -1.86 6.13 -7.27
N ASP A 351 -0.71 5.80 -7.78
CA ASP A 351 0.33 6.66 -8.37
C ASP A 351 0.42 6.54 -9.91
N SER A 352 -0.52 5.81 -10.50
CA SER A 352 -0.66 5.65 -11.95
C SER A 352 -1.86 6.44 -12.48
N ILE A 353 -1.75 6.93 -13.71
CA ILE A 353 -2.82 7.57 -14.49
C ILE A 353 -2.99 6.77 -15.77
N ILE A 354 -4.25 6.51 -16.15
CA ILE A 354 -4.59 5.81 -17.38
C ILE A 354 -5.37 6.75 -18.29
N THR A 355 -5.00 6.80 -19.55
CA THR A 355 -5.70 7.49 -20.65
C THR A 355 -6.21 6.50 -21.69
N CYS A 356 -7.21 6.92 -22.46
CA CYS A 356 -7.69 6.19 -23.63
C CYS A 356 -7.71 7.19 -24.80
N VAL A 357 -6.89 6.93 -25.81
CA VAL A 357 -6.64 7.83 -26.94
C VAL A 357 -6.85 7.11 -28.26
N ARG A 358 -7.03 7.84 -29.35
CA ARG A 358 -7.10 7.27 -30.69
C ARG A 358 -5.77 6.62 -31.07
N ASP A 359 -5.81 5.54 -31.84
CA ASP A 359 -4.62 4.83 -32.26
C ASP A 359 -3.62 5.74 -33.00
N GLU A 360 -4.11 6.67 -33.79
CA GLU A 360 -3.32 7.66 -34.54
C GLU A 360 -2.60 8.69 -33.66
N GLU A 361 -3.06 8.88 -32.42
CA GLU A 361 -2.50 9.84 -31.45
C GLU A 361 -1.61 9.15 -30.40
N LEU A 362 -1.45 7.82 -30.46
CA LEU A 362 -0.87 7.02 -29.38
C LEU A 362 0.52 7.48 -28.98
N ASP A 363 1.44 7.61 -29.94
CA ASP A 363 2.85 7.96 -29.66
C ASP A 363 2.96 9.38 -29.10
N GLU A 364 2.18 10.33 -29.66
CA GLU A 364 2.16 11.72 -29.20
C GLU A 364 1.57 11.82 -27.79
N ALA A 365 0.49 11.07 -27.52
CA ALA A 365 -0.16 11.06 -26.22
C ALA A 365 0.72 10.41 -25.14
N GLN A 366 1.44 9.35 -25.48
CA GLN A 366 2.39 8.70 -24.56
C GLN A 366 3.52 9.66 -24.18
N ALA A 367 4.16 10.30 -25.17
CA ALA A 367 5.23 11.26 -24.93
C ALA A 367 4.75 12.45 -24.06
N TYR A 368 3.57 12.99 -24.37
CA TYR A 368 2.98 14.08 -23.58
C TYR A 368 2.64 13.65 -22.15
N MET A 369 2.16 12.43 -21.97
CA MET A 369 1.85 11.87 -20.67
C MET A 369 3.11 11.66 -19.81
N GLU A 370 4.18 11.14 -20.40
CA GLU A 370 5.49 11.00 -19.73
C GLU A 370 6.06 12.38 -19.34
N GLU A 371 5.94 13.38 -20.21
CA GLU A 371 6.31 14.75 -19.88
C GLU A 371 5.52 15.27 -18.67
N CYS A 372 4.19 15.14 -18.68
CA CYS A 372 3.34 15.56 -17.56
C CYS A 372 3.67 14.82 -16.26
N MET A 373 3.87 13.47 -16.35
CA MET A 373 4.14 12.61 -15.19
C MET A 373 5.55 12.76 -14.62
N SER A 374 6.45 13.41 -15.34
CA SER A 374 7.80 13.77 -14.90
C SER A 374 7.88 15.18 -14.29
N GLN A 375 6.80 15.96 -14.35
CA GLN A 375 6.80 17.32 -13.80
C GLN A 375 6.77 17.32 -12.27
N THR A 376 7.66 18.11 -11.70
CA THR A 376 7.71 18.37 -10.25
C THR A 376 6.97 19.67 -9.96
N PRO A 377 6.01 19.71 -9.02
CA PRO A 377 5.37 20.96 -8.61
C PRO A 377 6.37 21.95 -7.99
N ASP A 378 6.15 23.25 -8.13
CA ASP A 378 7.03 24.31 -7.62
C ASP A 378 7.36 24.17 -6.13
N TRP A 379 6.39 23.72 -5.32
CA TRP A 379 6.57 23.51 -3.89
C TRP A 379 7.41 22.27 -3.54
N ALA A 380 7.76 21.43 -4.51
CA ALA A 380 8.55 20.20 -4.33
C ALA A 380 9.93 20.30 -5.00
N GLU A 381 10.54 21.49 -5.00
CA GLU A 381 11.85 21.71 -5.58
C GLU A 381 12.88 20.69 -5.08
N GLY A 382 13.63 20.10 -6.00
CA GLY A 382 14.64 19.08 -5.71
C GLY A 382 14.09 17.67 -5.44
N LEU A 383 12.78 17.45 -5.55
CA LEU A 383 12.21 16.09 -5.53
C LEU A 383 12.38 15.44 -6.92
N PRO A 384 13.16 14.35 -7.05
CA PRO A 384 13.32 13.66 -8.33
C PRO A 384 12.07 12.84 -8.63
N ILE A 385 11.38 13.14 -9.71
CA ILE A 385 10.21 12.41 -10.20
C ILE A 385 10.55 11.75 -11.52
N THR A 386 10.18 10.49 -11.68
CA THR A 386 10.26 9.74 -12.93
C THR A 386 9.01 8.88 -13.07
N CYS A 387 8.71 8.48 -14.29
CA CYS A 387 7.59 7.57 -14.58
C CYS A 387 8.01 6.47 -15.53
N GLU A 388 7.20 5.43 -15.57
CA GLU A 388 7.27 4.33 -16.54
C GLU A 388 5.90 4.24 -17.21
N SER A 389 5.86 4.17 -18.54
CA SER A 389 4.63 4.05 -19.28
C SER A 389 4.56 2.79 -20.12
N GLY A 390 3.35 2.28 -20.30
CA GLY A 390 3.07 1.17 -21.21
C GLY A 390 1.78 1.41 -21.98
N THR A 391 1.67 0.82 -23.15
CA THR A 391 0.52 0.97 -24.03
C THR A 391 -0.06 -0.39 -24.42
N GLY A 392 -1.36 -0.44 -24.72
CA GLY A 392 -2.00 -1.68 -25.14
C GLY A 392 -3.46 -1.51 -25.52
N LYS A 393 -4.03 -2.56 -26.10
CA LYS A 393 -5.48 -2.63 -26.37
C LYS A 393 -6.29 -3.00 -25.15
N SER A 394 -5.63 -3.53 -24.12
CA SER A 394 -6.21 -3.80 -22.81
C SER A 394 -5.35 -3.25 -21.68
N TYR A 395 -5.96 -3.00 -20.53
CA TYR A 395 -5.23 -2.49 -19.36
C TYR A 395 -4.16 -3.48 -18.86
N GLY A 396 -4.35 -4.79 -19.06
CA GLY A 396 -3.35 -5.79 -18.69
C GLY A 396 -2.14 -5.84 -19.63
N GLU A 397 -2.19 -5.24 -20.83
CA GLU A 397 -1.07 -5.14 -21.77
C GLU A 397 -0.19 -3.92 -21.49
N CYS A 398 -0.70 -2.91 -20.76
CA CYS A 398 0.04 -1.70 -20.43
C CYS A 398 1.11 -1.89 -19.32
N GLU A 399 1.24 -3.11 -18.72
CA GLU A 399 2.19 -3.43 -17.63
C GLU A 399 3.46 -4.12 -18.13
#